data_90b0d4896afef8c3296601ccb4e3ef63
#
_entry.id   90b0d4896afef8c3296601ccb4e3ef63
#
_cell.length_a   1.000
_cell.length_b   1.000
_cell.length_c   1.000
_cell.angle_alpha   90.00
_cell.angle_beta   90.00
_cell.angle_gamma   90.00
#
_symmetry.space_group_name_H-M   'P 1'
#
loop_
_entity.id
_entity.type
_entity.pdbx_description
1 polymer ?
#
loop_
_entity_poly.entity_id
_entity_poly.type
_entity_poly.pdbx_seq_one_letter_code
_entity_poly.pdbx_strand_id
1 'polypeptide(L)'
;TPFDNTAVDFLEDMGLEFYKIASFEMIDLPLVEYVASKGKPIIMSTGMATLEEIREAVETVYHTGNRQLVLLKCSSAYPADPAQMYLRTITDMQKRFDLPIGLSDHSMGSMSAVTAVALGASVIEKHFCLSREIENPDASFSMTPEEYKQMVQDIRNVEAALGTPTYGVEKQEESSRVFRRSIFAVKDIPAGAELTEENIRIIRPGYGIKPKYWKDVLGMRTDHAMERGTPITFDALEKGSILFLTNNTNTDGLYRWLKEQGEQVYRVENKVTAQMIAQMKPSLMISFNYRHMIPQEVLELMPGRVINLHTSYLPYNRGSSPNFFSFLEDTPKGVTIHLMSAGLDEGDILCQRELHFDEEKETFASTYEALLQEIEKLFRENWQQIREGSIIPVKQAGPVTYHRMKDLDAIREKVDFDWNMKIGDFKRAYEKAMRKDENS
;
A
#
# COMPACT_ATOMS: atom_id res chain seq x y z
N THR A 1 -18.64 43.62 12.12
CA THR A 1 -17.65 43.44 13.20
C THR A 1 -18.00 44.44 14.30
N PRO A 2 -18.49 44.00 15.47
CA PRO A 2 -18.66 44.85 16.63
C PRO A 2 -17.34 45.01 17.40
N PHE A 3 -17.18 46.13 18.09
CA PHE A 3 -16.05 46.42 18.97
C PHE A 3 -16.47 46.65 20.42
N ASP A 4 -17.79 46.71 20.68
CA ASP A 4 -18.40 46.80 21.99
C ASP A 4 -19.85 46.30 21.96
N ASN A 5 -20.49 46.20 23.13
CA ASN A 5 -21.87 45.70 23.27
C ASN A 5 -22.90 46.61 22.55
N THR A 6 -22.68 47.94 22.49
CA THR A 6 -23.60 48.84 21.80
C THR A 6 -23.58 48.67 20.30
N ALA A 7 -22.39 48.33 19.73
CA ALA A 7 -22.27 47.96 18.35
C ALA A 7 -22.95 46.61 18.05
N VAL A 8 -22.91 45.64 18.99
CA VAL A 8 -23.65 44.37 18.86
C VAL A 8 -25.16 44.63 18.79
N ASP A 9 -25.71 45.46 19.69
CA ASP A 9 -27.13 45.76 19.70
C ASP A 9 -27.56 46.47 18.42
N PHE A 10 -26.79 47.44 17.97
CA PHE A 10 -27.02 48.12 16.68
C PHE A 10 -27.07 47.17 15.50
N LEU A 11 -26.14 46.21 15.46
CA LEU A 11 -26.09 45.17 14.39
C LEU A 11 -27.25 44.17 14.48
N GLU A 12 -27.75 43.87 15.70
CA GLU A 12 -28.96 43.07 15.90
C GLU A 12 -30.21 43.81 15.35
N ASP A 13 -30.33 45.11 15.65
CA ASP A 13 -31.44 45.92 15.14
C ASP A 13 -31.44 46.01 13.59
N MET A 14 -30.27 45.94 12.98
CA MET A 14 -30.09 45.86 11.50
C MET A 14 -30.43 44.50 10.92
N GLY A 15 -30.65 43.48 11.73
CA GLY A 15 -30.97 42.13 11.29
C GLY A 15 -29.77 41.34 10.71
N LEU A 16 -28.57 41.56 11.23
CA LEU A 16 -27.37 40.86 10.78
C LEU A 16 -27.52 39.33 10.89
N GLU A 17 -27.05 38.59 9.89
CA GLU A 17 -27.18 37.12 9.86
C GLU A 17 -26.07 36.40 10.60
N PHE A 18 -24.85 36.98 10.68
CA PHE A 18 -23.69 36.43 11.37
C PHE A 18 -22.80 37.54 11.92
N TYR A 19 -21.95 37.20 12.88
CA TYR A 19 -20.99 38.11 13.48
C TYR A 19 -19.56 37.81 13.03
N LYS A 20 -18.74 38.88 12.88
CA LYS A 20 -17.29 38.77 12.76
C LYS A 20 -16.65 39.30 14.03
N ILE A 21 -15.78 38.52 14.66
CA ILE A 21 -14.91 38.96 15.75
C ILE A 21 -13.50 39.08 15.19
N ALA A 22 -12.92 40.27 15.27
CA ALA A 22 -11.57 40.48 14.75
C ALA A 22 -10.52 39.97 15.74
N SER A 23 -9.26 39.90 15.29
CA SER A 23 -8.16 39.29 16.06
C SER A 23 -7.88 40.02 17.38
N PHE A 24 -8.07 41.35 17.42
CA PHE A 24 -7.81 42.14 18.60
C PHE A 24 -8.91 41.95 19.68
N GLU A 25 -10.14 41.65 19.27
CA GLU A 25 -11.30 41.46 20.15
C GLU A 25 -11.47 40.02 20.60
N MET A 26 -10.75 39.08 20.04
CA MET A 26 -10.89 37.65 20.40
C MET A 26 -10.60 37.38 21.89
N ILE A 27 -9.70 38.14 22.49
CA ILE A 27 -9.35 38.01 23.91
C ILE A 27 -10.30 38.77 24.84
N ASP A 28 -11.23 39.60 24.29
CA ASP A 28 -12.28 40.25 25.05
C ASP A 28 -13.43 39.26 25.29
N LEU A 29 -13.21 38.33 26.23
CA LEU A 29 -14.18 37.27 26.52
C LEU A 29 -15.58 37.77 26.89
N PRO A 30 -15.76 38.90 27.63
CA PRO A 30 -17.08 39.49 27.84
C PRO A 30 -17.79 39.89 26.53
N LEU A 31 -17.08 40.48 25.57
CA LEU A 31 -17.65 40.81 24.27
C LEU A 31 -17.96 39.54 23.47
N VAL A 32 -17.06 38.55 23.49
CA VAL A 32 -17.25 37.25 22.84
C VAL A 32 -18.50 36.54 23.38
N GLU A 33 -18.69 36.51 24.71
CA GLU A 33 -19.87 35.94 25.35
C GLU A 33 -21.14 36.67 24.93
N TYR A 34 -21.11 38.02 24.91
CA TYR A 34 -22.26 38.84 24.54
C TYR A 34 -22.68 38.59 23.08
N VAL A 35 -21.72 38.55 22.15
CA VAL A 35 -21.95 38.19 20.74
C VAL A 35 -22.52 36.77 20.63
N ALA A 36 -21.93 35.80 21.33
CA ALA A 36 -22.34 34.42 21.27
C ALA A 36 -23.75 34.17 21.82
N SER A 37 -24.16 34.97 22.81
CA SER A 37 -25.51 34.93 23.41
C SER A 37 -26.63 35.29 22.43
N LYS A 38 -26.30 35.96 21.30
CA LYS A 38 -27.27 36.26 20.24
C LYS A 38 -27.67 35.03 19.43
N GLY A 39 -26.93 33.89 19.56
CA GLY A 39 -27.27 32.61 18.94
C GLY A 39 -27.04 32.53 17.46
N LYS A 40 -26.34 33.50 16.86
CA LYS A 40 -26.00 33.56 15.42
C LYS A 40 -24.62 32.98 15.12
N PRO A 41 -24.34 32.60 13.86
CA PRO A 41 -23.00 32.16 13.45
C PRO A 41 -21.93 33.22 13.72
N ILE A 42 -20.76 32.78 14.18
CA ILE A 42 -19.61 33.63 14.48
C ILE A 42 -18.41 33.20 13.59
N ILE A 43 -17.77 34.17 12.96
CA ILE A 43 -16.47 34.03 12.31
C ILE A 43 -15.45 34.78 13.15
N MET A 44 -14.46 34.11 13.70
CA MET A 44 -13.49 34.68 14.64
C MET A 44 -12.05 34.54 14.10
N SER A 45 -11.35 35.67 13.99
CA SER A 45 -9.91 35.68 13.58
C SER A 45 -9.01 35.49 14.79
N THR A 46 -7.91 34.74 14.61
CA THR A 46 -7.01 34.31 15.70
C THR A 46 -5.60 34.89 15.57
N GLY A 47 -5.47 36.08 14.97
CA GLY A 47 -4.18 36.76 14.85
C GLY A 47 -3.58 37.08 16.22
N MET A 48 -2.25 36.91 16.36
CA MET A 48 -1.47 37.16 17.58
C MET A 48 -1.81 36.25 18.78
N ALA A 49 -2.90 35.47 18.71
CA ALA A 49 -3.34 34.63 19.80
C ALA A 49 -2.47 33.42 20.06
N THR A 50 -2.30 33.08 21.32
CA THR A 50 -1.79 31.79 21.78
C THR A 50 -2.85 30.71 21.64
N LEU A 51 -2.43 29.45 21.65
CA LEU A 51 -3.36 28.31 21.61
C LEU A 51 -4.34 28.31 22.78
N GLU A 52 -3.89 28.77 23.95
CA GLU A 52 -4.71 28.85 25.16
C GLU A 52 -5.80 29.90 25.00
N GLU A 53 -5.45 31.12 24.58
CA GLU A 53 -6.43 32.20 24.33
C GLU A 53 -7.49 31.78 23.29
N ILE A 54 -7.09 31.02 22.23
CA ILE A 54 -8.05 30.48 21.27
C ILE A 54 -9.02 29.51 21.96
N ARG A 55 -8.52 28.62 22.84
CA ARG A 55 -9.36 27.69 23.59
C ARG A 55 -10.34 28.40 24.48
N GLU A 56 -9.88 29.39 25.28
CA GLU A 56 -10.73 30.19 26.15
C GLU A 56 -11.86 30.89 25.38
N ALA A 57 -11.56 31.47 24.22
CA ALA A 57 -12.56 32.10 23.36
C ALA A 57 -13.58 31.09 22.82
N VAL A 58 -13.13 29.90 22.35
CA VAL A 58 -14.01 28.82 21.88
C VAL A 58 -14.91 28.31 23.02
N GLU A 59 -14.34 28.08 24.20
CA GLU A 59 -15.10 27.65 25.38
C GLU A 59 -16.13 28.69 25.81
N THR A 60 -15.78 29.97 25.75
CA THR A 60 -16.69 31.06 26.03
C THR A 60 -17.90 31.05 25.10
N VAL A 61 -17.67 30.88 23.78
CA VAL A 61 -18.78 30.70 22.82
C VAL A 61 -19.63 29.50 23.18
N TYR A 62 -19.00 28.38 23.52
CA TYR A 62 -19.72 27.13 23.84
C TYR A 62 -20.51 27.19 25.14
N HIS A 63 -20.07 27.95 26.14
CA HIS A 63 -20.80 28.14 27.39
C HIS A 63 -22.17 28.83 27.19
N THR A 64 -22.31 29.67 26.16
CA THR A 64 -23.62 30.29 25.82
C THR A 64 -24.60 29.32 25.14
N GLY A 65 -24.15 28.09 24.80
CA GLY A 65 -24.91 27.11 24.01
C GLY A 65 -24.75 27.26 22.49
N ASN A 66 -24.07 28.30 22.00
CA ASN A 66 -23.80 28.49 20.58
C ASN A 66 -22.72 27.51 20.11
N ARG A 67 -22.95 26.86 18.95
CA ARG A 67 -22.00 25.91 18.30
C ARG A 67 -21.65 26.34 16.89
N GLN A 68 -22.13 27.47 16.41
CA GLN A 68 -21.96 27.96 15.06
C GLN A 68 -20.73 28.87 15.00
N LEU A 69 -19.53 28.28 15.03
CA LEU A 69 -18.27 29.00 15.10
C LEU A 69 -17.33 28.54 13.95
N VAL A 70 -16.72 29.52 13.28
CA VAL A 70 -15.62 29.37 12.34
C VAL A 70 -14.40 30.09 12.87
N LEU A 71 -13.24 29.48 12.89
CA LEU A 71 -11.98 30.12 13.24
C LEU A 71 -11.18 30.47 11.99
N LEU A 72 -10.63 31.68 11.93
CA LEU A 72 -9.73 32.06 10.85
C LEU A 72 -8.30 32.16 11.37
N LYS A 73 -7.39 31.35 10.81
CA LYS A 73 -5.95 31.63 10.93
C LYS A 73 -5.71 33.04 10.39
N CYS A 74 -5.00 33.86 11.12
CA CYS A 74 -4.72 35.23 10.73
C CYS A 74 -3.26 35.60 11.04
N SER A 75 -2.69 36.49 10.26
CA SER A 75 -1.44 37.21 10.54
C SER A 75 -1.77 38.70 10.54
N SER A 76 -1.77 39.34 11.72
CA SER A 76 -2.19 40.76 11.89
C SER A 76 -1.05 41.71 11.53
N ALA A 77 -0.50 41.58 10.33
CA ALA A 77 0.47 42.48 9.68
C ALA A 77 -0.16 42.96 8.36
N TYR A 78 -0.01 44.23 8.01
CA TYR A 78 -0.69 44.89 6.89
C TYR A 78 0.30 45.64 5.97
N PRO A 79 0.79 45.03 4.84
CA PRO A 79 0.54 43.66 4.39
C PRO A 79 1.30 42.61 5.21
N ALA A 80 0.77 41.34 5.20
CA ALA A 80 1.43 40.22 5.81
C ALA A 80 2.54 39.66 4.90
N ASP A 81 3.70 39.38 5.49
CA ASP A 81 4.79 38.68 4.83
C ASP A 81 4.46 37.18 4.67
N PRO A 82 4.44 36.62 3.45
CA PRO A 82 4.17 35.19 3.24
C PRO A 82 5.07 34.26 4.07
N ALA A 83 6.33 34.64 4.33
CA ALA A 83 7.27 33.85 5.13
C ALA A 83 6.84 33.69 6.61
N GLN A 84 5.96 34.58 7.10
CA GLN A 84 5.51 34.62 8.49
C GLN A 84 4.03 34.21 8.66
N MET A 85 3.38 33.75 7.59
CA MET A 85 1.96 33.38 7.66
C MET A 85 1.70 32.00 8.29
N TYR A 86 2.67 31.11 8.28
CA TYR A 86 2.57 29.77 8.88
C TYR A 86 1.25 29.04 8.54
N LEU A 87 0.89 28.96 7.26
CA LEU A 87 -0.41 28.45 6.79
C LEU A 87 -0.71 27.00 7.22
N ARG A 88 0.30 26.19 7.53
CA ARG A 88 0.11 24.86 8.10
C ARG A 88 -0.63 24.85 9.44
N THR A 89 -0.70 25.98 10.13
CA THR A 89 -1.52 26.16 11.35
C THR A 89 -2.99 25.87 11.06
N ILE A 90 -3.49 26.11 9.84
CA ILE A 90 -4.87 25.77 9.41
C ILE A 90 -5.16 24.29 9.66
N THR A 91 -4.28 23.41 9.16
CA THR A 91 -4.44 21.96 9.34
C THR A 91 -4.30 21.51 10.81
N ASP A 92 -3.45 22.19 11.59
CA ASP A 92 -3.31 21.92 13.02
C ASP A 92 -4.57 22.36 13.80
N MET A 93 -5.10 23.54 13.50
CA MET A 93 -6.35 24.04 14.10
C MET A 93 -7.55 23.13 13.80
N GLN A 94 -7.69 22.61 12.57
CA GLN A 94 -8.72 21.63 12.21
C GLN A 94 -8.70 20.40 13.10
N LYS A 95 -7.50 19.87 13.35
CA LYS A 95 -7.33 18.68 14.21
C LYS A 95 -7.60 18.94 15.70
N ARG A 96 -7.36 20.16 16.17
CA ARG A 96 -7.48 20.51 17.59
C ARG A 96 -8.87 20.94 18.00
N PHE A 97 -9.59 21.64 17.13
CA PHE A 97 -10.85 22.28 17.48
C PHE A 97 -12.09 21.59 16.91
N ASP A 98 -11.92 20.71 15.93
CA ASP A 98 -13.03 20.06 15.20
C ASP A 98 -14.08 21.08 14.71
N LEU A 99 -13.59 22.21 14.18
CA LEU A 99 -14.35 23.32 13.65
C LEU A 99 -13.97 23.60 12.18
N PRO A 100 -14.86 24.25 11.41
CA PRO A 100 -14.46 24.84 10.15
C PRO A 100 -13.38 25.89 10.38
N ILE A 101 -12.27 25.75 9.65
CA ILE A 101 -11.14 26.68 9.74
C ILE A 101 -10.99 27.41 8.41
N GLY A 102 -10.69 28.71 8.49
CA GLY A 102 -10.44 29.56 7.34
C GLY A 102 -9.12 30.34 7.45
N LEU A 103 -8.97 31.29 6.57
CA LEU A 103 -7.86 32.26 6.56
C LEU A 103 -8.41 33.70 6.50
N SER A 104 -7.95 34.55 7.40
CA SER A 104 -8.03 36.00 7.27
C SER A 104 -6.70 36.47 6.68
N ASP A 105 -6.73 36.85 5.39
CA ASP A 105 -5.55 37.06 4.55
C ASP A 105 -5.25 38.52 4.31
N HIS A 106 -4.13 38.98 4.87
CA HIS A 106 -3.60 40.35 4.68
C HIS A 106 -2.38 40.38 3.75
N SER A 107 -2.04 39.26 3.08
CA SER A 107 -0.93 39.20 2.13
C SER A 107 -1.31 39.81 0.78
N MET A 108 -0.31 40.15 -0.03
CA MET A 108 -0.50 40.58 -1.40
C MET A 108 -0.91 39.42 -2.31
N GLY A 109 -1.83 39.66 -3.25
CA GLY A 109 -2.24 38.70 -4.28
C GLY A 109 -3.07 37.54 -3.73
N SER A 110 -3.22 36.47 -4.51
CA SER A 110 -4.11 35.31 -4.23
C SER A 110 -3.42 34.08 -3.66
N MET A 111 -2.08 34.03 -3.67
CA MET A 111 -1.29 32.81 -3.38
C MET A 111 -1.63 32.21 -2.02
N SER A 112 -1.71 33.06 -0.98
CA SER A 112 -2.00 32.58 0.39
C SER A 112 -3.41 32.03 0.52
N ALA A 113 -4.42 32.70 -0.08
CA ALA A 113 -5.81 32.25 -0.09
C ALA A 113 -5.97 30.91 -0.80
N VAL A 114 -5.38 30.75 -1.97
CA VAL A 114 -5.37 29.51 -2.77
C VAL A 114 -4.69 28.37 -2.01
N THR A 115 -3.53 28.65 -1.39
CA THR A 115 -2.80 27.68 -0.59
C THR A 115 -3.59 27.27 0.66
N ALA A 116 -4.27 28.23 1.32
CA ALA A 116 -5.10 27.93 2.50
C ALA A 116 -6.24 26.95 2.16
N VAL A 117 -6.89 27.15 1.01
CA VAL A 117 -7.93 26.22 0.54
C VAL A 117 -7.35 24.83 0.28
N ALA A 118 -6.17 24.75 -0.34
CA ALA A 118 -5.45 23.49 -0.54
C ALA A 118 -5.10 22.79 0.81
N LEU A 119 -4.94 23.55 1.89
CA LEU A 119 -4.72 23.04 3.24
C LEU A 119 -6.03 22.77 4.00
N GLY A 120 -7.19 22.95 3.36
CA GLY A 120 -8.51 22.64 3.90
C GLY A 120 -9.26 23.83 4.50
N ALA A 121 -8.82 25.08 4.25
CA ALA A 121 -9.59 26.24 4.65
C ALA A 121 -10.94 26.28 3.92
N SER A 122 -12.03 26.51 4.69
CA SER A 122 -13.40 26.59 4.16
C SER A 122 -13.90 28.04 4.01
N VAL A 123 -13.20 29.00 4.60
CA VAL A 123 -13.54 30.42 4.53
C VAL A 123 -12.27 31.23 4.24
N ILE A 124 -12.39 32.17 3.32
CA ILE A 124 -11.34 33.16 3.02
C ILE A 124 -11.90 34.55 3.27
N GLU A 125 -11.23 35.31 4.10
CA GLU A 125 -11.47 36.73 4.33
C GLU A 125 -10.30 37.52 3.78
N LYS A 126 -10.58 38.57 3.00
CA LYS A 126 -9.53 39.38 2.35
C LYS A 126 -9.99 40.82 2.12
N HIS A 127 -9.07 41.76 2.28
CA HIS A 127 -9.33 43.17 2.01
C HIS A 127 -9.66 43.40 0.53
N PHE A 128 -10.65 44.22 0.29
CA PHE A 128 -11.20 44.53 -1.02
C PHE A 128 -11.37 46.04 -1.20
N CYS A 129 -11.01 46.58 -2.37
CA CYS A 129 -11.27 47.93 -2.77
C CYS A 129 -11.75 48.00 -4.22
N LEU A 130 -12.51 49.03 -4.57
CA LEU A 130 -12.96 49.24 -5.95
C LEU A 130 -11.81 49.66 -6.86
N SER A 131 -10.90 50.49 -6.34
CA SER A 131 -9.67 50.94 -7.03
C SER A 131 -8.65 51.34 -5.96
N ARG A 132 -7.40 51.01 -6.18
CA ARG A 132 -6.26 51.49 -5.35
C ARG A 132 -5.97 52.97 -5.53
N GLU A 133 -6.60 53.63 -6.48
CA GLU A 133 -6.52 55.07 -6.67
C GLU A 133 -7.41 55.85 -5.66
N ILE A 134 -8.34 55.15 -5.06
CA ILE A 134 -9.19 55.73 -3.97
C ILE A 134 -8.37 55.69 -2.68
N GLU A 135 -8.04 56.89 -2.20
CA GLU A 135 -7.22 57.02 -0.98
C GLU A 135 -7.91 56.43 0.24
N ASN A 136 -7.33 55.39 0.77
CA ASN A 136 -7.68 54.81 2.08
C ASN A 136 -6.48 54.03 2.63
N PRO A 137 -6.40 53.81 3.96
CA PRO A 137 -5.26 53.16 4.61
C PRO A 137 -4.95 51.78 4.07
N ASP A 138 -5.96 51.01 3.64
CA ASP A 138 -5.86 49.60 3.28
C ASP A 138 -5.77 49.38 1.77
N ALA A 139 -5.87 50.45 0.93
CA ALA A 139 -5.93 50.32 -0.53
C ALA A 139 -4.71 49.59 -1.13
N SER A 140 -3.53 49.83 -0.56
CA SER A 140 -2.27 49.32 -1.10
C SER A 140 -2.18 47.81 -1.16
N PHE A 141 -2.80 47.10 -0.23
CA PHE A 141 -2.81 45.60 -0.14
C PHE A 141 -4.17 44.98 -0.38
N SER A 142 -5.24 45.80 -0.56
CA SER A 142 -6.57 45.33 -0.93
C SER A 142 -6.62 44.78 -2.35
N MET A 143 -7.45 43.80 -2.60
CA MET A 143 -7.71 43.28 -3.95
C MET A 143 -8.74 44.15 -4.69
N THR A 144 -8.50 44.37 -5.99
CA THR A 144 -9.50 44.94 -6.89
C THR A 144 -10.56 43.90 -7.27
N PRO A 145 -11.71 44.30 -7.88
CA PRO A 145 -12.72 43.37 -8.37
C PRO A 145 -12.17 42.31 -9.30
N GLU A 146 -11.27 42.66 -10.22
CA GLU A 146 -10.67 41.75 -11.18
C GLU A 146 -9.75 40.72 -10.50
N GLU A 147 -8.91 41.19 -9.58
CA GLU A 147 -8.02 40.34 -8.80
C GLU A 147 -8.80 39.39 -7.90
N TYR A 148 -9.86 39.88 -7.26
CA TYR A 148 -10.72 39.05 -6.41
C TYR A 148 -11.44 37.99 -7.22
N LYS A 149 -11.98 38.33 -8.39
CA LYS A 149 -12.58 37.39 -9.32
C LYS A 149 -11.60 36.30 -9.75
N GLN A 150 -10.36 36.68 -10.06
CA GLN A 150 -9.32 35.71 -10.42
C GLN A 150 -8.99 34.79 -9.25
N MET A 151 -8.85 35.32 -8.03
CA MET A 151 -8.63 34.52 -6.82
C MET A 151 -9.74 33.50 -6.62
N VAL A 152 -11.00 33.88 -6.76
CA VAL A 152 -12.14 32.96 -6.64
C VAL A 152 -12.06 31.86 -7.69
N GLN A 153 -11.72 32.21 -8.95
CA GLN A 153 -11.57 31.21 -10.01
C GLN A 153 -10.43 30.24 -9.72
N ASP A 154 -9.29 30.75 -9.24
CA ASP A 154 -8.14 29.92 -8.86
C ASP A 154 -8.48 28.98 -7.70
N ILE A 155 -9.23 29.44 -6.71
CA ILE A 155 -9.75 28.61 -5.61
C ILE A 155 -10.62 27.48 -6.15
N ARG A 156 -11.59 27.77 -7.05
CA ARG A 156 -12.44 26.73 -7.66
C ARG A 156 -11.65 25.70 -8.47
N ASN A 157 -10.63 26.17 -9.18
CA ASN A 157 -9.72 25.27 -9.92
C ASN A 157 -8.93 24.35 -8.98
N VAL A 158 -8.45 24.88 -7.84
CA VAL A 158 -7.74 24.09 -6.84
C VAL A 158 -8.66 23.07 -6.19
N GLU A 159 -9.88 23.46 -5.78
CA GLU A 159 -10.88 22.51 -5.23
C GLU A 159 -11.16 21.36 -6.20
N ALA A 160 -11.31 21.66 -7.49
CA ALA A 160 -11.49 20.62 -8.51
C ALA A 160 -10.25 19.73 -8.68
N ALA A 161 -9.04 20.31 -8.56
CA ALA A 161 -7.77 19.60 -8.75
C ALA A 161 -7.38 18.72 -7.55
N LEU A 162 -7.81 19.07 -6.34
CA LEU A 162 -7.47 18.30 -5.12
C LEU A 162 -8.02 16.87 -5.15
N GLY A 163 -9.24 16.66 -5.57
CA GLY A 163 -9.88 15.35 -5.69
C GLY A 163 -9.70 14.45 -4.46
N THR A 164 -9.71 13.16 -4.69
CA THR A 164 -9.35 12.14 -3.70
C THR A 164 -8.10 11.38 -4.14
N PRO A 165 -7.26 10.90 -3.20
CA PRO A 165 -6.09 10.09 -3.57
C PRO A 165 -6.50 8.91 -4.45
N THR A 166 -6.01 8.86 -5.69
CA THR A 166 -6.34 7.85 -6.70
C THR A 166 -5.08 7.37 -7.39
N TYR A 167 -4.96 6.04 -7.54
CA TYR A 167 -3.88 5.40 -8.27
C TYR A 167 -4.47 4.56 -9.41
N GLY A 168 -3.92 4.67 -10.60
CA GLY A 168 -4.38 3.91 -11.76
C GLY A 168 -4.22 4.69 -13.05
N VAL A 169 -5.01 4.33 -14.03
CA VAL A 169 -5.09 5.04 -15.32
C VAL A 169 -6.40 5.82 -15.32
N GLU A 170 -6.30 7.12 -15.38
CA GLU A 170 -7.45 7.99 -15.49
C GLU A 170 -8.06 7.90 -16.90
N LYS A 171 -9.36 8.23 -17.01
CA LYS A 171 -10.09 8.17 -18.28
C LYS A 171 -9.41 8.97 -19.40
N GLN A 172 -8.84 10.14 -19.07
CA GLN A 172 -8.11 10.97 -20.03
C GLN A 172 -6.75 10.39 -20.44
N GLU A 173 -6.17 9.47 -19.67
CA GLU A 173 -4.89 8.82 -19.94
C GLU A 173 -5.03 7.47 -20.64
N GLU A 174 -6.24 6.95 -20.79
CA GLU A 174 -6.48 5.61 -21.36
C GLU A 174 -5.86 5.49 -22.76
N SER A 175 -5.99 6.52 -23.60
CA SER A 175 -5.34 6.56 -24.91
C SER A 175 -3.81 6.55 -24.87
N SER A 176 -3.23 7.03 -23.79
CA SER A 176 -1.77 7.07 -23.59
C SER A 176 -1.17 5.72 -23.19
N ARG A 177 -1.97 4.75 -22.81
CA ARG A 177 -1.50 3.39 -22.45
C ARG A 177 -0.76 2.71 -23.59
N VAL A 178 -1.13 3.02 -24.83
CA VAL A 178 -0.45 2.50 -26.03
C VAL A 178 1.06 2.85 -26.06
N PHE A 179 1.45 3.96 -25.46
CA PHE A 179 2.85 4.38 -25.40
C PHE A 179 3.70 3.63 -24.38
N ARG A 180 3.11 2.75 -23.56
CA ARG A 180 3.85 1.83 -22.69
C ARG A 180 4.67 0.87 -23.53
N ARG A 181 5.69 0.25 -22.91
CA ARG A 181 6.49 -0.79 -23.58
C ARG A 181 5.92 -2.17 -23.33
N SER A 182 6.16 -3.07 -24.26
CA SER A 182 5.89 -4.49 -24.15
C SER A 182 6.92 -5.32 -24.94
N ILE A 183 6.85 -6.65 -24.86
CA ILE A 183 7.77 -7.54 -25.52
C ILE A 183 7.29 -7.77 -26.96
N PHE A 184 8.22 -7.64 -27.92
CA PHE A 184 7.97 -7.81 -29.35
C PHE A 184 9.00 -8.74 -29.99
N ALA A 185 8.59 -9.47 -31.03
CA ALA A 185 9.48 -10.11 -31.96
C ALA A 185 10.25 -9.06 -32.78
N VAL A 186 11.59 -9.11 -32.78
CA VAL A 186 12.44 -8.21 -33.57
C VAL A 186 13.11 -8.92 -34.76
N LYS A 187 12.86 -10.21 -34.89
CA LYS A 187 13.17 -11.09 -36.04
C LYS A 187 11.93 -11.97 -36.27
N ASP A 188 11.86 -12.62 -37.43
CA ASP A 188 10.89 -13.69 -37.66
C ASP A 188 11.25 -14.89 -36.76
N ILE A 189 10.26 -15.44 -36.09
CA ILE A 189 10.42 -16.54 -35.12
C ILE A 189 9.58 -17.72 -35.61
N PRO A 190 10.22 -18.87 -35.99
CA PRO A 190 9.49 -20.08 -36.36
C PRO A 190 8.64 -20.66 -35.23
N ALA A 191 7.59 -21.40 -35.54
CA ALA A 191 6.82 -22.16 -34.56
C ALA A 191 7.73 -23.13 -33.78
N GLY A 192 7.56 -23.25 -32.49
CA GLY A 192 8.38 -24.06 -31.58
C GLY A 192 9.77 -23.51 -31.31
N ALA A 193 10.15 -22.34 -31.84
CA ALA A 193 11.43 -21.72 -31.57
C ALA A 193 11.48 -21.07 -30.19
N GLU A 194 12.67 -21.09 -29.60
CA GLU A 194 12.93 -20.47 -28.29
C GLU A 194 12.99 -18.95 -28.40
N LEU A 195 12.39 -18.26 -27.45
CA LEU A 195 12.46 -16.82 -27.29
C LEU A 195 13.78 -16.44 -26.60
N THR A 196 14.60 -15.64 -27.28
CA THR A 196 15.94 -15.25 -26.84
C THR A 196 16.10 -13.73 -26.89
N GLU A 197 17.12 -13.18 -26.24
CA GLU A 197 17.47 -11.77 -26.33
C GLU A 197 17.81 -11.29 -27.76
N GLU A 198 18.06 -12.21 -28.69
CA GLU A 198 18.35 -11.90 -30.09
C GLU A 198 17.07 -11.71 -30.92
N ASN A 199 15.98 -12.44 -30.60
CA ASN A 199 14.77 -12.46 -31.42
C ASN A 199 13.58 -11.68 -30.77
N ILE A 200 13.65 -11.34 -29.48
CA ILE A 200 12.66 -10.47 -28.82
C ILE A 200 13.30 -9.24 -28.20
N ARG A 201 12.51 -8.16 -28.00
CA ARG A 201 12.91 -6.95 -27.31
C ARG A 201 11.74 -6.26 -26.61
N ILE A 202 12.07 -5.44 -25.59
CA ILE A 202 11.13 -4.55 -24.93
C ILE A 202 11.10 -3.22 -25.69
N ILE A 203 10.06 -3.01 -26.48
CA ILE A 203 9.84 -1.79 -27.28
C ILE A 203 8.40 -1.27 -27.10
N ARG A 204 8.06 -0.15 -27.74
CA ARG A 204 6.69 0.34 -27.87
C ARG A 204 6.06 -0.21 -29.15
N PRO A 205 4.72 -0.34 -29.18
CA PRO A 205 3.68 -0.02 -28.21
C PRO A 205 3.43 -1.06 -27.12
N GLY A 206 2.40 -0.81 -26.27
CA GLY A 206 2.06 -1.65 -25.11
C GLY A 206 1.10 -2.82 -25.40
N TYR A 207 1.20 -3.46 -26.55
CA TYR A 207 0.25 -4.50 -27.01
C TYR A 207 0.63 -5.93 -26.56
N GLY A 208 1.89 -6.17 -26.24
CA GLY A 208 2.38 -7.47 -25.84
C GLY A 208 2.50 -7.64 -24.33
N ILE A 209 3.17 -8.72 -23.93
CA ILE A 209 3.49 -9.04 -22.54
C ILE A 209 4.26 -7.87 -21.90
N LYS A 210 3.92 -7.53 -20.66
CA LYS A 210 4.55 -6.43 -19.92
C LYS A 210 6.05 -6.73 -19.68
N PRO A 211 6.92 -5.69 -19.67
CA PRO A 211 8.37 -5.85 -19.46
C PRO A 211 8.76 -6.62 -18.20
N LYS A 212 7.97 -6.57 -17.15
CA LYS A 212 8.25 -7.29 -15.91
C LYS A 212 8.37 -8.81 -16.07
N TYR A 213 7.76 -9.38 -17.11
CA TYR A 213 7.83 -10.80 -17.42
C TYR A 213 8.99 -11.15 -18.34
N TRP A 214 9.93 -10.25 -18.58
CA TRP A 214 11.06 -10.47 -19.50
C TRP A 214 11.82 -11.76 -19.20
N LYS A 215 12.20 -11.95 -17.93
CA LYS A 215 12.94 -13.14 -17.50
C LYS A 215 12.10 -14.42 -17.57
N ASP A 216 10.79 -14.29 -17.31
CA ASP A 216 9.89 -15.46 -17.36
C ASP A 216 9.68 -15.94 -18.81
N VAL A 217 9.69 -15.00 -19.78
CA VAL A 217 9.45 -15.27 -21.20
C VAL A 217 10.70 -15.78 -21.92
N LEU A 218 11.90 -15.36 -21.51
CA LEU A 218 13.15 -15.87 -22.06
C LEU A 218 13.26 -17.38 -21.85
N GLY A 219 13.59 -18.11 -22.92
CA GLY A 219 13.66 -19.56 -22.93
C GLY A 219 12.32 -20.27 -23.16
N MET A 220 11.18 -19.56 -23.15
CA MET A 220 9.90 -20.13 -23.57
C MET A 220 9.87 -20.35 -25.09
N ARG A 221 9.02 -21.28 -25.52
CA ARG A 221 8.85 -21.58 -26.94
C ARG A 221 7.56 -21.00 -27.48
N THR A 222 7.53 -20.72 -28.76
CA THR A 222 6.36 -20.23 -29.48
C THR A 222 5.43 -21.35 -29.89
N ASP A 223 4.11 -21.12 -29.80
CA ASP A 223 3.07 -22.06 -30.26
C ASP A 223 2.94 -22.04 -31.82
N HIS A 224 3.21 -20.89 -32.42
CA HIS A 224 3.13 -20.69 -33.87
C HIS A 224 4.22 -19.73 -34.37
N ALA A 225 4.40 -19.67 -35.69
CA ALA A 225 5.37 -18.75 -36.29
C ALA A 225 4.91 -17.29 -36.13
N MET A 226 5.85 -16.39 -35.84
CA MET A 226 5.60 -14.95 -35.67
C MET A 226 6.54 -14.16 -36.57
N GLU A 227 6.00 -13.13 -37.24
CA GLU A 227 6.76 -12.18 -38.03
C GLU A 227 7.44 -11.12 -37.14
N ARG A 228 8.51 -10.54 -37.62
CA ARG A 228 9.12 -9.36 -37.01
C ARG A 228 8.07 -8.24 -36.83
N GLY A 229 8.02 -7.66 -35.64
CA GLY A 229 7.06 -6.59 -35.28
C GLY A 229 5.78 -7.13 -34.63
N THR A 230 5.63 -8.45 -34.48
CA THR A 230 4.51 -9.05 -33.73
C THR A 230 4.72 -8.86 -32.22
N PRO A 231 3.70 -8.35 -31.46
CA PRO A 231 3.75 -8.34 -30.01
C PRO A 231 3.69 -9.77 -29.47
N ILE A 232 4.57 -10.10 -28.54
CA ILE A 232 4.53 -11.40 -27.85
C ILE A 232 3.41 -11.36 -26.82
N THR A 233 2.48 -12.30 -26.91
CA THR A 233 1.35 -12.48 -25.99
C THR A 233 1.42 -13.88 -25.35
N PHE A 234 0.76 -14.09 -24.21
CA PHE A 234 0.82 -15.39 -23.54
C PHE A 234 0.16 -16.52 -24.34
N ASP A 235 -0.81 -16.20 -25.19
CA ASP A 235 -1.44 -17.18 -26.09
C ASP A 235 -0.54 -17.57 -27.27
N ALA A 236 0.49 -16.80 -27.57
CA ALA A 236 1.52 -17.13 -28.56
C ALA A 236 2.60 -18.08 -28.02
N LEU A 237 2.57 -18.38 -26.73
CA LEU A 237 3.52 -19.29 -26.09
C LEU A 237 3.02 -20.74 -26.10
N GLU A 238 3.97 -21.68 -26.09
CA GLU A 238 3.69 -23.11 -26.09
C GLU A 238 2.76 -23.52 -24.94
N LYS A 239 1.73 -24.30 -25.26
CA LYS A 239 0.70 -24.76 -24.33
C LYS A 239 1.05 -26.12 -23.72
N GLY A 240 0.44 -26.42 -22.56
CA GLY A 240 0.64 -27.71 -21.88
C GLY A 240 1.97 -27.84 -21.13
N SER A 241 2.77 -26.76 -21.09
CA SER A 241 4.02 -26.73 -20.33
C SER A 241 3.80 -26.81 -18.81
N ILE A 242 4.85 -27.08 -18.07
CA ILE A 242 4.88 -26.98 -16.61
C ILE A 242 5.40 -25.59 -16.23
N LEU A 243 4.69 -24.87 -15.35
CA LEU A 243 5.18 -23.64 -14.77
C LEU A 243 5.81 -23.91 -13.40
N PHE A 244 7.12 -23.68 -13.30
CA PHE A 244 7.88 -23.82 -12.06
C PHE A 244 8.02 -22.46 -11.38
N LEU A 245 7.21 -22.24 -10.34
CA LEU A 245 7.11 -20.98 -9.64
C LEU A 245 8.14 -20.94 -8.51
N THR A 246 9.12 -20.05 -8.61
CA THR A 246 10.15 -19.92 -7.58
C THR A 246 10.83 -18.55 -7.63
N ASN A 247 11.32 -18.09 -6.49
CA ASN A 247 12.16 -16.91 -6.38
C ASN A 247 13.53 -17.22 -5.75
N ASN A 248 13.88 -18.52 -5.68
CA ASN A 248 15.10 -18.97 -5.00
C ASN A 248 15.91 -19.91 -5.90
N THR A 249 17.22 -19.75 -5.89
CA THR A 249 18.17 -20.60 -6.66
C THR A 249 18.39 -21.97 -6.03
N ASN A 250 18.08 -22.16 -4.76
CA ASN A 250 18.16 -23.46 -4.09
C ASN A 250 17.20 -24.52 -4.69
N THR A 251 16.29 -24.11 -5.57
CA THR A 251 15.34 -24.99 -6.28
C THR A 251 15.83 -25.38 -7.70
N ASP A 252 16.99 -24.90 -8.12
CA ASP A 252 17.53 -25.11 -9.48
C ASP A 252 17.81 -26.60 -9.78
N GLY A 253 18.10 -27.39 -8.75
CA GLY A 253 18.29 -28.83 -8.85
C GLY A 253 17.06 -29.55 -9.41
N LEU A 254 15.89 -29.24 -8.81
CA LEU A 254 14.63 -29.84 -9.25
C LEU A 254 14.19 -29.32 -10.62
N TYR A 255 14.36 -28.02 -10.87
CA TYR A 255 14.04 -27.41 -12.16
C TYR A 255 14.82 -28.06 -13.32
N ARG A 256 16.14 -28.26 -13.16
CA ARG A 256 17.00 -28.96 -14.17
C ARG A 256 16.58 -30.40 -14.34
N TRP A 257 16.35 -31.12 -13.24
CA TRP A 257 15.91 -32.50 -13.28
C TRP A 257 14.62 -32.70 -14.09
N LEU A 258 13.61 -31.82 -13.92
CA LEU A 258 12.38 -31.86 -14.72
C LEU A 258 12.66 -31.71 -16.22
N LYS A 259 13.57 -30.83 -16.61
CA LYS A 259 14.00 -30.71 -18.00
C LYS A 259 14.71 -31.97 -18.52
N GLU A 260 15.52 -32.61 -17.69
CA GLU A 260 16.20 -33.88 -18.01
C GLU A 260 15.20 -35.04 -18.19
N GLN A 261 14.01 -34.97 -17.55
CA GLN A 261 12.90 -35.90 -17.79
C GLN A 261 12.17 -35.64 -19.12
N GLY A 262 12.60 -34.65 -19.89
CA GLY A 262 11.96 -34.29 -21.16
C GLY A 262 10.75 -33.40 -21.06
N GLU A 263 10.48 -32.84 -19.87
CA GLU A 263 9.33 -31.95 -19.66
C GLU A 263 9.62 -30.54 -20.20
N GLN A 264 8.59 -29.93 -20.77
CA GLN A 264 8.62 -28.51 -21.12
C GLN A 264 8.34 -27.69 -19.85
N VAL A 265 9.39 -27.22 -19.20
CA VAL A 265 9.30 -26.52 -17.90
C VAL A 265 9.80 -25.10 -18.05
N TYR A 266 9.02 -24.14 -17.59
CA TYR A 266 9.37 -22.73 -17.58
C TYR A 266 9.38 -22.18 -16.17
N ARG A 267 10.47 -21.48 -15.82
CA ARG A 267 10.60 -20.79 -14.52
C ARG A 267 9.80 -19.49 -14.56
N VAL A 268 9.04 -19.25 -13.50
CA VAL A 268 8.24 -18.02 -13.34
C VAL A 268 8.55 -17.42 -11.97
N GLU A 269 9.07 -16.20 -11.98
CA GLU A 269 9.45 -15.46 -10.77
C GLU A 269 8.41 -14.38 -10.43
N ASN A 270 7.67 -13.87 -11.42
CA ASN A 270 6.66 -12.86 -11.27
C ASN A 270 5.30 -13.46 -10.89
N LYS A 271 4.45 -12.62 -10.27
CA LYS A 271 3.10 -13.03 -9.90
C LYS A 271 2.30 -13.49 -11.12
N VAL A 272 1.82 -14.74 -11.08
CA VAL A 272 0.92 -15.30 -12.10
C VAL A 272 -0.44 -14.62 -12.05
N THR A 273 -1.11 -14.56 -13.21
CA THR A 273 -2.44 -13.97 -13.35
C THR A 273 -3.39 -14.92 -14.06
N ALA A 274 -4.69 -14.81 -13.81
CA ALA A 274 -5.70 -15.60 -14.49
C ALA A 274 -5.61 -15.47 -16.01
N GLN A 275 -5.37 -14.25 -16.52
CA GLN A 275 -5.16 -14.03 -17.96
C GLN A 275 -3.98 -14.85 -18.52
N MET A 276 -2.83 -14.82 -17.81
CA MET A 276 -1.64 -15.60 -18.22
C MET A 276 -1.97 -17.09 -18.28
N ILE A 277 -2.59 -17.65 -17.25
CA ILE A 277 -2.92 -19.07 -17.17
C ILE A 277 -3.96 -19.48 -18.19
N ALA A 278 -5.02 -18.67 -18.38
CA ALA A 278 -6.05 -18.94 -19.40
C ALA A 278 -5.47 -18.97 -20.83
N GLN A 279 -4.45 -18.19 -21.12
CA GLN A 279 -3.80 -18.09 -22.42
C GLN A 279 -2.74 -19.18 -22.62
N MET A 280 -1.85 -19.40 -21.64
CA MET A 280 -0.77 -20.42 -21.71
C MET A 280 -1.28 -21.86 -21.54
N LYS A 281 -2.37 -22.05 -20.80
CA LYS A 281 -2.94 -23.38 -20.50
C LYS A 281 -1.88 -24.40 -20.04
N PRO A 282 -1.12 -24.10 -18.97
CA PRO A 282 -0.13 -25.03 -18.48
C PRO A 282 -0.77 -26.34 -18.00
N SER A 283 -0.04 -27.43 -18.06
CA SER A 283 -0.50 -28.76 -17.61
C SER A 283 -0.40 -28.93 -16.09
N LEU A 284 0.58 -28.25 -15.48
CA LEU A 284 0.89 -28.32 -14.05
C LEU A 284 1.58 -27.02 -13.61
N MET A 285 1.29 -26.57 -12.41
CA MET A 285 2.04 -25.52 -11.73
C MET A 285 2.67 -26.09 -10.46
N ILE A 286 3.97 -25.90 -10.31
CA ILE A 286 4.77 -26.35 -9.15
C ILE A 286 5.29 -25.12 -8.45
N SER A 287 4.83 -24.88 -7.25
CA SER A 287 5.32 -23.82 -6.36
C SER A 287 6.40 -24.40 -5.44
N PHE A 288 7.59 -23.80 -5.46
CA PHE A 288 8.68 -24.16 -4.55
C PHE A 288 9.48 -22.91 -4.17
N ASN A 289 9.38 -22.48 -2.92
CA ASN A 289 9.96 -21.22 -2.44
C ASN A 289 9.52 -19.99 -3.27
N TYR A 290 8.24 -19.94 -3.61
CA TYR A 290 7.62 -18.85 -4.35
C TYR A 290 6.98 -17.83 -3.41
N ARG A 291 7.37 -16.55 -3.55
CA ARG A 291 7.00 -15.48 -2.61
C ARG A 291 5.59 -14.89 -2.81
N HIS A 292 4.92 -15.22 -3.93
CA HIS A 292 3.63 -14.63 -4.25
C HIS A 292 2.49 -15.59 -3.95
N MET A 293 1.42 -15.08 -3.37
CA MET A 293 0.17 -15.81 -3.25
C MET A 293 -0.43 -16.09 -4.63
N ILE A 294 -0.95 -17.29 -4.84
CA ILE A 294 -1.66 -17.66 -6.07
C ILE A 294 -3.10 -17.15 -5.95
N PRO A 295 -3.57 -16.32 -6.92
CA PRO A 295 -4.95 -15.82 -6.91
C PRO A 295 -5.97 -16.96 -7.03
N GLN A 296 -7.13 -16.80 -6.40
CA GLN A 296 -8.22 -17.77 -6.42
C GLN A 296 -8.65 -18.12 -7.85
N GLU A 297 -8.74 -17.12 -8.71
CA GLU A 297 -9.12 -17.28 -10.12
C GLU A 297 -8.13 -18.16 -10.90
N VAL A 298 -6.86 -18.19 -10.49
CA VAL A 298 -5.83 -19.08 -11.07
C VAL A 298 -6.05 -20.52 -10.62
N LEU A 299 -6.36 -20.74 -9.35
CA LEU A 299 -6.66 -22.08 -8.81
C LEU A 299 -7.91 -22.68 -9.47
N GLU A 300 -8.93 -21.86 -9.73
CA GLU A 300 -10.16 -22.25 -10.42
C GLU A 300 -9.93 -22.65 -11.91
N LEU A 301 -8.95 -22.03 -12.56
CA LEU A 301 -8.56 -22.39 -13.93
C LEU A 301 -7.77 -23.70 -14.01
N MET A 302 -7.17 -24.17 -12.89
CA MET A 302 -6.32 -25.34 -12.83
C MET A 302 -6.66 -26.26 -11.63
N PRO A 303 -7.90 -26.76 -11.55
CA PRO A 303 -8.34 -27.55 -10.40
C PRO A 303 -7.49 -28.81 -10.24
N GLY A 304 -6.89 -28.98 -9.06
CA GLY A 304 -6.03 -30.12 -8.74
C GLY A 304 -4.68 -30.16 -9.47
N ARG A 305 -4.30 -29.07 -10.18
CA ARG A 305 -3.06 -29.01 -10.97
C ARG A 305 -2.11 -27.89 -10.51
N VAL A 306 -2.30 -27.37 -9.31
CA VAL A 306 -1.39 -26.42 -8.67
C VAL A 306 -0.93 -27.02 -7.35
N ILE A 307 0.36 -27.33 -7.26
CA ILE A 307 0.96 -27.99 -6.09
C ILE A 307 2.02 -27.10 -5.43
N ASN A 308 2.20 -27.26 -4.13
CA ASN A 308 3.28 -26.62 -3.39
C ASN A 308 4.19 -27.67 -2.73
N LEU A 309 5.49 -27.41 -2.80
CA LEU A 309 6.53 -28.17 -2.11
C LEU A 309 6.86 -27.42 -0.81
N HIS A 310 6.41 -27.94 0.31
CA HIS A 310 6.47 -27.27 1.62
C HIS A 310 7.38 -28.01 2.60
N THR A 311 8.35 -27.28 3.19
CA THR A 311 9.33 -27.85 4.13
C THR A 311 8.79 -27.92 5.56
N SER A 312 7.59 -28.50 5.70
CA SER A 312 6.92 -28.77 6.96
C SER A 312 6.13 -30.08 6.89
N TYR A 313 5.91 -30.71 8.03
CA TYR A 313 4.98 -31.84 8.18
C TYR A 313 3.58 -31.30 8.46
N LEU A 314 2.82 -30.98 7.39
CA LEU A 314 1.47 -30.40 7.52
C LEU A 314 0.52 -31.36 8.29
N PRO A 315 -0.39 -30.84 9.13
CA PRO A 315 -0.84 -29.45 9.23
C PRO A 315 -0.02 -28.56 10.17
N TYR A 316 1.12 -29.00 10.67
CA TYR A 316 1.97 -28.22 11.57
C TYR A 316 2.77 -27.17 10.79
N ASN A 317 2.96 -25.99 11.40
CA ASN A 317 3.83 -24.92 10.94
C ASN A 317 3.53 -24.43 9.51
N ARG A 318 2.25 -24.16 9.23
CA ARG A 318 1.85 -23.47 8.01
C ARG A 318 2.46 -22.07 7.97
N GLY A 319 2.79 -21.58 6.80
CA GLY A 319 3.27 -20.23 6.58
C GLY A 319 4.77 -20.08 6.59
N SER A 320 5.28 -19.09 7.33
CA SER A 320 6.69 -18.67 7.27
C SER A 320 7.60 -19.43 8.23
N SER A 321 8.82 -19.71 7.79
CA SER A 321 9.89 -20.33 8.62
C SER A 321 9.51 -21.63 9.32
N PRO A 322 8.83 -22.56 8.63
CA PRO A 322 8.29 -23.78 9.25
C PRO A 322 9.36 -24.64 9.93
N ASN A 323 10.56 -24.73 9.35
CA ASN A 323 11.68 -25.45 9.94
C ASN A 323 12.03 -24.91 11.34
N PHE A 324 12.11 -23.58 11.49
CA PHE A 324 12.42 -22.96 12.76
C PHE A 324 11.35 -23.24 13.83
N PHE A 325 10.09 -22.98 13.48
CA PHE A 325 8.99 -23.14 14.43
C PHE A 325 8.72 -24.61 14.81
N SER A 326 9.02 -25.55 13.93
CA SER A 326 8.88 -26.97 14.26
C SER A 326 9.80 -27.41 15.43
N PHE A 327 10.98 -26.82 15.56
CA PHE A 327 11.85 -27.07 16.69
C PHE A 327 11.46 -26.27 17.93
N LEU A 328 11.01 -25.03 17.77
CA LEU A 328 10.60 -24.19 18.89
C LEU A 328 9.35 -24.75 19.60
N GLU A 329 8.41 -25.32 18.84
CA GLU A 329 7.13 -25.85 19.35
C GLU A 329 7.13 -27.39 19.53
N ASP A 330 8.26 -28.03 19.31
CA ASP A 330 8.42 -29.50 19.40
C ASP A 330 7.38 -30.28 18.57
N THR A 331 6.99 -29.70 17.41
CA THR A 331 6.06 -30.36 16.47
C THR A 331 6.79 -31.33 15.54
N PRO A 332 6.11 -32.28 14.87
CA PRO A 332 6.71 -33.14 13.85
C PRO A 332 7.44 -32.35 12.77
N LYS A 333 8.64 -32.81 12.40
CA LYS A 333 9.49 -32.22 11.36
C LYS A 333 9.35 -33.06 10.10
N GLY A 334 9.35 -32.42 8.94
CA GLY A 334 9.23 -33.16 7.68
C GLY A 334 8.94 -32.29 6.48
N VAL A 335 8.47 -32.94 5.43
CA VAL A 335 8.20 -32.29 4.14
C VAL A 335 6.84 -32.74 3.62
N THR A 336 6.15 -31.84 2.94
CA THR A 336 4.82 -32.11 2.38
C THR A 336 4.70 -31.56 0.96
N ILE A 337 4.20 -32.38 0.05
CA ILE A 337 3.71 -31.96 -1.27
C ILE A 337 2.18 -31.93 -1.16
N HIS A 338 1.58 -30.77 -1.39
CA HIS A 338 0.13 -30.61 -1.27
C HIS A 338 -0.48 -29.81 -2.42
N LEU A 339 -1.76 -29.96 -2.66
CA LEU A 339 -2.52 -29.10 -3.55
C LEU A 339 -2.59 -27.69 -2.96
N MET A 340 -2.54 -26.68 -3.81
CA MET A 340 -2.77 -25.31 -3.35
C MET A 340 -4.26 -25.00 -3.26
N SER A 341 -4.62 -24.24 -2.25
CA SER A 341 -5.97 -23.75 -1.98
C SER A 341 -5.93 -22.22 -1.72
N ALA A 342 -7.09 -21.61 -1.49
CA ALA A 342 -7.15 -20.18 -1.18
C ALA A 342 -6.48 -19.83 0.17
N GLY A 343 -6.51 -20.75 1.12
CA GLY A 343 -5.82 -20.61 2.41
C GLY A 343 -4.34 -20.98 2.31
N LEU A 344 -3.52 -20.42 3.20
CA LEU A 344 -2.09 -20.63 3.21
C LEU A 344 -1.76 -22.05 3.73
N ASP A 345 -1.16 -22.87 2.86
CA ASP A 345 -0.75 -24.26 3.12
C ASP A 345 -1.88 -25.18 3.68
N GLU A 346 -3.13 -24.91 3.28
CA GLU A 346 -4.33 -25.63 3.76
C GLU A 346 -4.81 -26.73 2.81
N GLY A 347 -4.24 -26.81 1.62
CA GLY A 347 -4.67 -27.77 0.62
C GLY A 347 -4.40 -29.23 0.98
N ASP A 348 -5.10 -30.14 0.31
CA ASP A 348 -5.01 -31.57 0.56
C ASP A 348 -3.62 -32.13 0.24
N ILE A 349 -3.13 -33.05 1.04
CA ILE A 349 -1.80 -33.65 0.96
C ILE A 349 -1.77 -34.67 -0.17
N LEU A 350 -0.76 -34.56 -1.03
CA LEU A 350 -0.43 -35.57 -2.05
C LEU A 350 0.59 -36.57 -1.52
N CYS A 351 1.70 -36.07 -0.98
CA CYS A 351 2.78 -36.87 -0.42
C CYS A 351 3.36 -36.18 0.81
N GLN A 352 3.78 -36.95 1.78
CA GLN A 352 4.35 -36.43 3.03
C GLN A 352 5.40 -37.39 3.58
N ARG A 353 6.43 -36.83 4.23
CA ARG A 353 7.46 -37.62 4.91
C ARG A 353 7.94 -36.94 6.17
N GLU A 354 7.93 -37.66 7.28
CA GLU A 354 8.47 -37.22 8.56
C GLU A 354 9.98 -37.43 8.60
N LEU A 355 10.69 -36.50 9.24
CA LEU A 355 12.13 -36.56 9.49
C LEU A 355 12.42 -36.37 10.98
N HIS A 356 13.52 -36.98 11.43
CA HIS A 356 13.99 -36.87 12.80
C HIS A 356 15.40 -36.29 12.82
N PHE A 357 15.64 -35.38 13.73
CA PHE A 357 16.90 -34.65 13.84
C PHE A 357 17.43 -34.71 15.27
N ASP A 358 18.76 -34.77 15.42
CA ASP A 358 19.46 -34.66 16.71
C ASP A 358 19.74 -33.17 17.01
N GLU A 359 18.91 -32.55 17.84
CA GLU A 359 18.97 -31.11 18.15
C GLU A 359 20.30 -30.66 18.77
N GLU A 360 21.03 -31.60 19.42
CA GLU A 360 22.34 -31.29 20.01
C GLU A 360 23.48 -31.27 18.95
N LYS A 361 23.24 -31.82 17.76
CA LYS A 361 24.23 -31.85 16.68
C LYS A 361 23.88 -30.91 15.53
N GLU A 362 22.59 -30.82 15.22
CA GLU A 362 22.10 -30.11 14.04
C GLU A 362 21.93 -28.60 14.29
N THR A 363 22.00 -27.84 13.21
CA THR A 363 21.69 -26.41 13.15
C THR A 363 20.41 -26.15 12.35
N PHE A 364 19.82 -24.97 12.46
CA PHE A 364 18.69 -24.62 11.60
C PHE A 364 19.04 -24.63 10.10
N ALA A 365 20.29 -24.29 9.78
CA ALA A 365 20.76 -24.35 8.38
C ALA A 365 20.87 -25.78 7.89
N SER A 366 21.51 -26.70 8.66
CA SER A 366 21.69 -28.11 8.27
C SER A 366 20.35 -28.83 8.15
N THR A 367 19.42 -28.61 9.08
CA THR A 367 18.08 -29.20 9.00
C THR A 367 17.27 -28.68 7.83
N TYR A 368 17.36 -27.39 7.53
CA TYR A 368 16.69 -26.82 6.34
C TYR A 368 17.25 -27.40 5.04
N GLU A 369 18.56 -27.56 4.93
CA GLU A 369 19.18 -28.21 3.78
C GLU A 369 18.70 -29.68 3.64
N ALA A 370 18.65 -30.42 4.73
CA ALA A 370 18.13 -31.79 4.74
C ALA A 370 16.65 -31.87 4.31
N LEU A 371 15.82 -30.90 4.76
CA LEU A 371 14.41 -30.81 4.33
C LEU A 371 14.31 -30.50 2.83
N LEU A 372 15.15 -29.61 2.29
CA LEU A 372 15.17 -29.31 0.84
C LEU A 372 15.57 -30.54 0.02
N GLN A 373 16.57 -31.28 0.45
CA GLN A 373 16.99 -32.52 -0.22
C GLN A 373 15.88 -33.59 -0.18
N GLU A 374 15.22 -33.73 0.97
CA GLU A 374 14.19 -34.74 1.14
C GLU A 374 12.90 -34.40 0.37
N ILE A 375 12.50 -33.14 0.27
CA ILE A 375 11.32 -32.79 -0.52
C ILE A 375 11.56 -32.96 -2.01
N GLU A 376 12.76 -32.65 -2.51
CA GLU A 376 13.12 -32.96 -3.89
C GLU A 376 13.12 -34.47 -4.17
N LYS A 377 13.65 -35.27 -3.24
CA LYS A 377 13.65 -36.73 -3.34
C LYS A 377 12.22 -37.26 -3.34
N LEU A 378 11.38 -36.83 -2.40
CA LEU A 378 9.97 -37.22 -2.32
C LEU A 378 9.22 -36.86 -3.61
N PHE A 379 9.50 -35.69 -4.20
CA PHE A 379 8.90 -35.27 -5.45
C PHE A 379 9.33 -36.19 -6.61
N ARG A 380 10.62 -36.50 -6.73
CA ARG A 380 11.16 -37.37 -7.81
C ARG A 380 10.59 -38.77 -7.72
N GLU A 381 10.50 -39.35 -6.53
CA GLU A 381 9.91 -40.67 -6.29
C GLU A 381 8.44 -40.77 -6.73
N ASN A 382 7.68 -39.65 -6.61
CA ASN A 382 6.26 -39.61 -6.94
C ASN A 382 5.96 -38.87 -8.25
N TRP A 383 6.99 -38.51 -9.04
CA TRP A 383 6.85 -37.64 -10.21
C TRP A 383 5.83 -38.13 -11.22
N GLN A 384 5.87 -39.43 -11.59
CA GLN A 384 4.94 -39.97 -12.57
C GLN A 384 3.49 -39.79 -12.13
N GLN A 385 3.19 -40.11 -10.89
CA GLN A 385 1.84 -39.98 -10.33
C GLN A 385 1.39 -38.51 -10.20
N ILE A 386 2.30 -37.60 -9.81
CA ILE A 386 2.05 -36.16 -9.77
C ILE A 386 1.76 -35.64 -11.17
N ARG A 387 2.57 -36.00 -12.15
CA ARG A 387 2.43 -35.62 -13.55
C ARG A 387 1.08 -36.05 -14.12
N GLU A 388 0.68 -37.27 -13.87
CA GLU A 388 -0.59 -37.85 -14.32
C GLU A 388 -1.80 -37.35 -13.50
N GLY A 389 -1.58 -36.81 -12.30
CA GLY A 389 -2.65 -36.43 -11.37
C GLY A 389 -3.38 -37.63 -10.77
N SER A 390 -2.69 -38.78 -10.66
CA SER A 390 -3.28 -40.05 -10.19
C SER A 390 -3.23 -40.24 -8.68
N ILE A 391 -2.51 -39.37 -7.94
CA ILE A 391 -2.48 -39.42 -6.47
C ILE A 391 -3.83 -38.97 -5.92
N ILE A 392 -4.41 -39.79 -5.05
CA ILE A 392 -5.64 -39.42 -4.33
C ILE A 392 -5.27 -38.47 -3.18
N PRO A 393 -5.70 -37.21 -3.22
CA PRO A 393 -5.38 -36.25 -2.17
C PRO A 393 -6.02 -36.62 -0.82
N VAL A 394 -5.29 -36.42 0.27
CA VAL A 394 -5.76 -36.68 1.63
C VAL A 394 -5.91 -35.36 2.39
N LYS A 395 -7.06 -35.13 3.03
CA LYS A 395 -7.29 -33.95 3.83
C LYS A 395 -6.30 -33.88 4.99
N GLN A 396 -5.82 -32.69 5.26
CA GLN A 396 -5.02 -32.44 6.46
C GLN A 396 -5.85 -32.71 7.71
N ALA A 397 -5.28 -33.46 8.67
CA ALA A 397 -5.94 -33.83 9.93
C ALA A 397 -4.96 -33.64 11.09
N GLY A 398 -5.47 -33.16 12.23
CA GLY A 398 -4.71 -32.94 13.46
C GLY A 398 -4.62 -31.44 13.84
N PRO A 399 -3.80 -31.14 14.85
CA PRO A 399 -3.58 -29.76 15.32
C PRO A 399 -2.92 -28.92 14.23
N VAL A 400 -3.39 -27.70 14.04
CA VAL A 400 -2.86 -26.75 13.07
C VAL A 400 -2.06 -25.69 13.80
N THR A 401 -0.80 -25.45 13.38
CA THR A 401 -0.03 -24.29 13.82
C THR A 401 0.29 -23.41 12.60
N TYR A 402 0.43 -22.10 12.84
CA TYR A 402 0.56 -21.12 11.78
C TYR A 402 1.46 -19.96 12.19
N HIS A 403 2.42 -19.60 11.33
CA HIS A 403 3.40 -18.54 11.60
C HIS A 403 3.54 -17.55 10.45
N ARG A 404 3.77 -16.28 10.81
CA ARG A 404 4.10 -15.18 9.89
C ARG A 404 5.53 -14.72 10.11
N MET A 405 6.09 -13.99 9.15
CA MET A 405 7.44 -13.41 9.28
C MET A 405 7.61 -12.61 10.57
N LYS A 406 6.61 -11.80 10.95
CA LYS A 406 6.64 -11.01 12.19
C LYS A 406 6.81 -11.83 13.47
N ASP A 407 6.39 -13.09 13.46
CA ASP A 407 6.50 -13.98 14.63
C ASP A 407 7.97 -14.39 14.84
N LEU A 408 8.71 -14.60 13.75
CA LEU A 408 10.16 -14.82 13.79
C LEU A 408 10.92 -13.54 14.22
N ASP A 409 10.50 -12.37 13.71
CA ASP A 409 11.11 -11.10 14.07
C ASP A 409 10.96 -10.82 15.57
N ALA A 410 9.79 -11.09 16.16
CA ALA A 410 9.54 -10.97 17.59
C ALA A 410 10.42 -11.88 18.45
N ILE A 411 10.82 -13.05 17.92
CA ILE A 411 11.77 -13.95 18.62
C ILE A 411 13.18 -13.43 18.51
N ARG A 412 13.58 -12.87 17.35
CA ARG A 412 14.90 -12.24 17.17
C ARG A 412 15.13 -11.03 18.06
N GLU A 413 14.08 -10.29 18.41
CA GLU A 413 14.18 -9.21 19.39
C GLU A 413 14.52 -9.70 20.80
N LYS A 414 14.16 -10.96 21.13
CA LYS A 414 14.39 -11.56 22.45
C LYS A 414 15.70 -12.34 22.56
N VAL A 415 16.07 -13.02 21.48
CA VAL A 415 17.26 -13.87 21.43
C VAL A 415 18.00 -13.64 20.12
N ASP A 416 19.24 -13.19 20.23
CA ASP A 416 20.13 -13.11 19.07
C ASP A 416 20.58 -14.52 18.68
N PHE A 417 20.34 -14.91 17.43
CA PHE A 417 20.76 -16.19 16.87
C PHE A 417 21.09 -16.09 15.37
N ASP A 418 21.99 -16.95 14.94
CA ASP A 418 22.21 -17.18 13.53
C ASP A 418 21.77 -18.60 13.14
N TRP A 419 21.55 -18.81 11.84
CA TRP A 419 21.06 -20.09 11.32
C TRP A 419 22.02 -21.27 11.50
N ASN A 420 23.31 -21.00 11.78
CA ASN A 420 24.34 -22.02 12.05
C ASN A 420 24.49 -22.32 13.56
N MET A 421 23.71 -21.67 14.41
CA MET A 421 23.64 -22.02 15.82
C MET A 421 23.00 -23.42 15.96
N LYS A 422 23.51 -24.24 16.88
CA LYS A 422 22.88 -25.53 17.21
C LYS A 422 21.49 -25.31 17.80
N ILE A 423 20.55 -26.14 17.42
CA ILE A 423 19.16 -26.03 17.83
C ILE A 423 19.02 -26.14 19.36
N GLY A 424 19.73 -27.09 19.99
CA GLY A 424 19.72 -27.24 21.44
C GLY A 424 20.28 -26.01 22.17
N ASP A 425 21.34 -25.36 21.63
CA ASP A 425 21.88 -24.12 22.19
C ASP A 425 20.90 -22.96 22.10
N PHE A 426 20.21 -22.83 20.95
CA PHE A 426 19.16 -21.84 20.76
C PHE A 426 18.00 -22.04 21.76
N LYS A 427 17.48 -23.27 21.89
CA LYS A 427 16.36 -23.58 22.80
C LYS A 427 16.72 -23.20 24.24
N ARG A 428 17.93 -23.54 24.71
CA ARG A 428 18.42 -23.14 26.04
C ARG A 428 18.50 -21.61 26.21
N ALA A 429 18.98 -20.90 25.19
CA ALA A 429 19.05 -19.44 25.22
C ALA A 429 17.65 -18.79 25.24
N TYR A 430 16.72 -19.33 24.45
CA TYR A 430 15.34 -18.87 24.38
C TYR A 430 14.59 -19.06 25.70
N GLU A 431 14.65 -20.25 26.30
CA GLU A 431 14.07 -20.52 27.62
C GLU A 431 14.60 -19.58 28.71
N LYS A 432 15.92 -19.30 28.68
CA LYS A 432 16.54 -18.36 29.64
C LYS A 432 16.03 -16.93 29.45
N ALA A 433 15.79 -16.50 28.21
CA ALA A 433 15.23 -15.18 27.92
C ALA A 433 13.78 -15.06 28.40
N MET A 434 12.95 -16.09 28.13
CA MET A 434 11.54 -16.10 28.53
C MET A 434 11.36 -16.07 30.05
N ARG A 435 12.20 -16.80 30.83
CA ARG A 435 12.16 -16.75 32.29
C ARG A 435 12.57 -15.41 32.89
N LYS A 436 13.32 -14.58 32.16
CA LYS A 436 13.66 -13.22 32.61
C LYS A 436 12.49 -12.26 32.43
N ASP A 437 11.74 -12.41 31.33
CA ASP A 437 10.56 -11.60 31.03
C ASP A 437 9.43 -11.86 32.04
N GLU A 438 9.28 -13.11 32.56
CA GLU A 438 8.27 -13.48 33.57
C GLU A 438 8.60 -12.93 34.97
N ASN A 439 9.84 -12.56 35.25
CA ASN A 439 10.30 -12.07 36.54
C ASN A 439 10.56 -10.55 36.56
N SER A 440 10.29 -9.83 35.47
CA SER A 440 10.39 -8.37 35.33
C SER A 440 9.01 -7.72 35.20
#